data_34ac37a90d4fd29613066ded13dbc03b
#
_entry.id   34ac37a90d4fd29613066ded13dbc03b
#
_cell.length_a   1.000
_cell.length_b   1.000
_cell.length_c   1.000
_cell.angle_alpha   90.00
_cell.angle_beta   90.00
_cell.angle_gamma   90.00
#
_symmetry.space_group_name_H-M   'P 1'
#
loop_
_entity.id
_entity.type
_entity.pdbx_description
1 polymer ?
#
loop_
_entity_poly.entity_id
_entity_poly.type
_entity_poly.pdbx_seq_one_letter_code
_entity_poly.pdbx_strand_id
1 'polypeptide(L)'
;MSAININKNNFQSEVMNSEQPVLLDFWAPWCGPCRMVAPIVEEIARERIDIKVGKVNVDEQPELASRFGVMSIPTLVVMKDGKIVNQAMGARPKNAILGML
;
A
#
# COMPACT_ATOMS: atom_id res chain seq x y z
N MET A 1 -5.04 -5.57 -13.85
CA MET A 1 -5.47 -4.42 -13.02
C MET A 1 -4.25 -3.66 -12.55
N SER A 2 -4.40 -2.42 -12.17
CA SER A 2 -3.29 -1.63 -11.65
C SER A 2 -3.58 -1.18 -10.22
N ALA A 3 -2.57 -0.68 -9.54
CA ALA A 3 -2.75 -0.14 -8.20
C ALA A 3 -3.63 1.11 -8.24
N ILE A 4 -4.44 1.29 -7.21
CA ILE A 4 -5.38 2.39 -7.10
C ILE A 4 -4.73 3.51 -6.30
N ASN A 5 -4.81 4.73 -6.78
CA ASN A 5 -4.35 5.88 -6.00
C ASN A 5 -5.36 6.14 -4.88
N ILE A 6 -4.88 6.05 -3.64
CA ILE A 6 -5.72 6.22 -2.46
C ILE A 6 -5.52 7.63 -1.91
N ASN A 7 -6.64 8.29 -1.64
CA ASN A 7 -6.69 9.61 -1.01
C ASN A 7 -7.77 9.61 0.07
N LYS A 8 -7.94 10.73 0.74
CA LYS A 8 -8.93 10.82 1.81
C LYS A 8 -10.37 10.65 1.33
N ASN A 9 -10.64 10.90 0.03
CA ASN A 9 -11.98 10.81 -0.53
C ASN A 9 -12.39 9.37 -0.84
N ASN A 10 -11.44 8.49 -1.17
CA ASN A 10 -11.75 7.10 -1.52
C ASN A 10 -11.25 6.09 -0.49
N PHE A 11 -10.55 6.55 0.56
CA PHE A 11 -9.97 5.65 1.56
C PHE A 11 -11.04 4.77 2.22
N GLN A 12 -12.16 5.35 2.62
CA GLN A 12 -13.22 4.59 3.30
C GLN A 12 -13.78 3.51 2.37
N SER A 13 -14.15 3.88 1.15
CA SER A 13 -14.78 2.93 0.22
C SER A 13 -13.80 1.90 -0.33
N GLU A 14 -12.58 2.31 -0.67
CA GLU A 14 -11.62 1.42 -1.31
C GLU A 14 -10.84 0.55 -0.32
N VAL A 15 -10.59 1.05 0.89
CA VAL A 15 -9.75 0.38 1.86
C VAL A 15 -10.54 -0.16 3.04
N MET A 16 -11.23 0.72 3.76
CA MET A 16 -11.91 0.30 5.01
C MET A 16 -13.09 -0.62 4.76
N ASN A 17 -13.84 -0.37 3.69
CA ASN A 17 -15.02 -1.17 3.34
C ASN A 17 -14.70 -2.29 2.34
N SER A 18 -13.44 -2.52 2.03
CA SER A 18 -13.06 -3.54 1.06
C SER A 18 -13.38 -4.94 1.58
N GLU A 19 -14.01 -5.75 0.74
CA GLU A 19 -14.25 -7.16 1.01
C GLU A 19 -13.03 -8.02 0.73
N GLN A 20 -12.06 -7.46 -0.02
CA GLN A 20 -10.80 -8.11 -0.34
C GLN A 20 -9.72 -7.62 0.61
N PRO A 21 -8.68 -8.43 0.88
CA PRO A 21 -7.48 -7.91 1.53
C PRO A 21 -6.89 -6.77 0.71
N VAL A 22 -6.31 -5.78 1.37
CA VAL A 22 -5.74 -4.59 0.72
C VAL A 22 -4.26 -4.49 1.07
N LEU A 23 -3.42 -4.36 0.03
CA LEU A 23 -2.01 -4.03 0.19
C LEU A 23 -1.85 -2.53 -0.11
N LEU A 24 -1.36 -1.78 0.88
CA LEU A 24 -1.10 -0.35 0.73
C LEU A 24 0.39 -0.09 0.64
N ASP A 25 0.78 0.72 -0.34
CA ASP A 25 2.16 1.18 -0.53
C ASP A 25 2.22 2.69 -0.24
N PHE A 26 2.84 3.06 0.88
CA PHE A 26 3.07 4.45 1.24
C PHE A 26 4.40 4.90 0.63
N TRP A 27 4.36 5.91 -0.24
CA TRP A 27 5.49 6.30 -1.07
C TRP A 27 5.56 7.80 -1.29
N ALA A 28 6.65 8.28 -1.88
CA ALA A 28 6.79 9.65 -2.34
C ALA A 28 7.62 9.68 -3.63
N PRO A 29 7.39 10.68 -4.51
CA PRO A 29 8.11 10.74 -5.80
C PRO A 29 9.63 10.90 -5.67
N TRP A 30 10.11 11.52 -4.59
CA TRP A 30 11.53 11.77 -4.35
C TRP A 30 12.24 10.58 -3.69
N CYS A 31 11.54 9.55 -3.35
CA CYS A 31 12.05 8.42 -2.58
C CYS A 31 12.66 7.36 -3.51
N GLY A 32 13.98 7.18 -3.46
CA GLY A 32 14.68 6.18 -4.29
C GLY A 32 14.22 4.75 -4.04
N PRO A 33 14.23 4.28 -2.77
CA PRO A 33 13.75 2.92 -2.47
C PRO A 33 12.30 2.68 -2.88
N CYS A 34 11.45 3.70 -2.84
CA CYS A 34 10.06 3.59 -3.29
C CYS A 34 9.96 3.26 -4.79
N ARG A 35 10.92 3.77 -5.59
CA ARG A 35 10.95 3.50 -7.03
C ARG A 35 11.29 2.04 -7.33
N MET A 36 12.02 1.37 -6.42
CA MET A 36 12.32 -0.05 -6.56
C MET A 36 11.09 -0.91 -6.27
N VAL A 37 10.25 -0.46 -5.34
CA VAL A 37 9.04 -1.18 -4.92
C VAL A 37 7.88 -0.96 -5.89
N ALA A 38 7.80 0.21 -6.51
CA ALA A 38 6.66 0.58 -7.37
C ALA A 38 6.34 -0.45 -8.46
N PRO A 39 7.31 -0.93 -9.26
CA PRO A 39 7.01 -1.93 -10.29
C PRO A 39 6.59 -3.27 -9.70
N ILE A 40 7.10 -3.62 -8.51
CA ILE A 40 6.74 -4.86 -7.83
C ILE A 40 5.27 -4.81 -7.40
N VAL A 41 4.87 -3.70 -6.81
CA VAL A 41 3.49 -3.48 -6.35
C VAL A 41 2.52 -3.51 -7.53
N GLU A 42 2.89 -2.89 -8.66
CA GLU A 42 2.08 -2.94 -9.88
C GLU A 42 1.97 -4.36 -10.44
N GLU A 43 3.06 -5.12 -10.40
CA GLU A 43 3.07 -6.51 -10.84
C GLU A 43 2.13 -7.36 -9.98
N ILE A 44 2.18 -7.19 -8.66
CA ILE A 44 1.28 -7.88 -7.74
C ILE A 44 -0.18 -7.52 -8.04
N ALA A 45 -0.46 -6.24 -8.32
CA ALA A 45 -1.82 -5.81 -8.66
C ALA A 45 -2.35 -6.51 -9.91
N ARG A 46 -1.49 -6.76 -10.90
CA ARG A 46 -1.88 -7.45 -12.13
C ARG A 46 -2.08 -8.94 -11.93
N GLU A 47 -1.29 -9.55 -11.06
CA GLU A 47 -1.27 -11.01 -10.87
C GLU A 47 -2.28 -11.50 -9.83
N ARG A 48 -2.51 -10.72 -8.79
CA ARG A 48 -3.33 -11.12 -7.64
C ARG A 48 -4.67 -10.40 -7.67
N ILE A 49 -5.61 -10.96 -8.42
CA ILE A 49 -6.96 -10.38 -8.54
C ILE A 49 -7.80 -10.63 -7.28
N ASP A 50 -7.35 -11.47 -6.38
CA ASP A 50 -8.00 -11.77 -5.09
C ASP A 50 -7.74 -10.69 -4.03
N ILE A 51 -6.82 -9.76 -4.31
CA ILE A 51 -6.53 -8.64 -3.40
C ILE A 51 -6.68 -7.32 -4.13
N LYS A 52 -6.75 -6.25 -3.35
CA LYS A 52 -6.73 -4.89 -3.85
C LYS A 52 -5.38 -4.27 -3.50
N VAL A 53 -4.80 -3.51 -4.42
CA VAL A 53 -3.53 -2.82 -4.19
C VAL A 53 -3.77 -1.33 -4.29
N GLY A 54 -3.40 -0.59 -3.23
CA GLY A 54 -3.54 0.85 -3.18
C GLY A 54 -2.20 1.53 -2.96
N LYS A 55 -2.04 2.73 -3.51
CA LYS A 55 -0.85 3.56 -3.35
C LYS A 55 -1.23 4.86 -2.66
N VAL A 56 -0.48 5.23 -1.65
CA VAL A 56 -0.69 6.46 -0.89
C VAL A 56 0.55 7.34 -1.01
N ASN A 57 0.43 8.46 -1.71
CA ASN A 57 1.49 9.46 -1.80
C ASN A 57 1.51 10.25 -0.50
N VAL A 58 2.55 10.08 0.32
CA VAL A 58 2.59 10.69 1.66
C VAL A 58 2.69 12.21 1.63
N ASP A 59 3.22 12.77 0.54
CA ASP A 59 3.28 14.25 0.38
C ASP A 59 1.89 14.84 0.17
N GLU A 60 1.04 14.11 -0.57
CA GLU A 60 -0.33 14.55 -0.85
C GLU A 60 -1.32 14.13 0.23
N GLN A 61 -1.01 13.06 0.96
CA GLN A 61 -1.92 12.47 1.95
C GLN A 61 -1.23 12.35 3.32
N PRO A 62 -0.79 13.47 3.92
CA PRO A 62 -0.08 13.41 5.20
C PRO A 62 -0.95 12.89 6.34
N GLU A 63 -2.25 13.11 6.29
CA GLU A 63 -3.17 12.63 7.34
C GLU A 63 -3.29 11.11 7.31
N LEU A 64 -3.33 10.51 6.11
CA LEU A 64 -3.36 9.06 5.98
C LEU A 64 -2.05 8.45 6.46
N ALA A 65 -0.92 9.04 6.09
CA ALA A 65 0.39 8.58 6.56
C ALA A 65 0.46 8.61 8.09
N SER A 66 -0.01 9.68 8.70
CA SER A 66 -0.06 9.82 10.16
C SER A 66 -0.97 8.78 10.80
N ARG A 67 -2.14 8.53 10.19
CA ARG A 67 -3.10 7.55 10.68
C ARG A 67 -2.51 6.15 10.79
N PHE A 68 -1.62 5.80 9.85
CA PHE A 68 -0.97 4.49 9.84
C PHE A 68 0.37 4.49 10.57
N GLY A 69 0.76 5.61 11.17
CA GLY A 69 2.02 5.72 11.89
C GLY A 69 3.24 5.57 11.00
N VAL A 70 3.15 6.02 9.74
CA VAL A 70 4.24 5.91 8.78
C VAL A 70 5.35 6.88 9.13
N MET A 71 6.50 6.35 9.54
CA MET A 71 7.67 7.13 9.96
C MET A 71 8.74 7.20 8.86
N SER A 72 8.73 6.24 7.97
CA SER A 72 9.67 6.17 6.86
C SER A 72 8.99 5.53 5.65
N ILE A 73 9.55 5.74 4.47
CA ILE A 73 9.00 5.21 3.22
C ILE A 73 10.07 4.46 2.44
N PRO A 74 9.69 3.41 1.69
CA PRO A 74 8.32 2.89 1.57
C PRO A 74 7.89 2.17 2.85
N THR A 75 6.60 2.22 3.13
CA THR A 75 5.96 1.38 4.14
C THR A 75 4.84 0.61 3.47
N LEU A 76 4.82 -0.70 3.68
CA LEU A 76 3.81 -1.59 3.14
C LEU A 76 2.90 -2.04 4.27
N VAL A 77 1.60 -1.95 4.04
CA VAL A 77 0.57 -2.31 5.03
C VAL A 77 -0.41 -3.27 4.38
N VAL A 78 -0.73 -4.36 5.07
CA VAL A 78 -1.79 -5.26 4.65
C VAL A 78 -2.98 -5.09 5.60
N MET A 79 -4.14 -4.88 5.01
CA MET A 79 -5.40 -4.71 5.76
C MET A 79 -6.40 -5.78 5.37
N LYS A 80 -7.15 -6.23 6.35
CA LYS A 80 -8.29 -7.15 6.15
C LYS A 80 -9.42 -6.68 7.05
N ASP A 81 -10.62 -6.57 6.47
CA ASP A 81 -11.82 -6.19 7.20
C ASP A 81 -11.64 -4.89 8.00
N GLY A 82 -10.97 -3.91 7.37
CA GLY A 82 -10.73 -2.61 7.98
C GLY A 82 -9.67 -2.57 9.07
N LYS A 83 -8.88 -3.64 9.22
CA LYS A 83 -7.85 -3.74 10.27
C LYS A 83 -6.48 -4.02 9.66
N ILE A 84 -5.44 -3.45 10.27
CA ILE A 84 -4.05 -3.74 9.90
C ILE A 84 -3.72 -5.15 10.40
N VAL A 85 -3.31 -6.03 9.48
CA VAL A 85 -2.88 -7.38 9.84
C VAL A 85 -1.38 -7.60 9.65
N ASN A 86 -0.71 -6.73 8.89
CA ASN A 86 0.74 -6.78 8.73
C ASN A 86 1.26 -5.42 8.28
N GLN A 87 2.50 -5.12 8.64
CA GLN A 87 3.12 -3.84 8.28
C GLN A 87 4.64 -4.01 8.25
N ALA A 88 5.29 -3.42 7.25
CA ALA A 88 6.73 -3.49 7.11
C ALA A 88 7.28 -2.20 6.51
N MET A 89 8.39 -1.72 7.05
CA MET A 89 9.10 -0.54 6.54
C MET A 89 10.27 -0.96 5.66
N GLY A 90 10.54 -0.18 4.63
CA GLY A 90 11.68 -0.35 3.74
C GLY A 90 11.37 -1.20 2.51
N ALA A 91 12.22 -1.04 1.51
CA ALA A 91 12.11 -1.80 0.27
C ALA A 91 12.40 -3.28 0.52
N ARG A 92 11.64 -4.13 -0.13
CA ARG A 92 11.83 -5.58 -0.02
C ARG A 92 11.44 -6.26 -1.32
N PRO A 93 11.95 -7.48 -1.57
CA PRO A 93 11.66 -8.19 -2.82
C PRO A 93 10.21 -8.69 -2.86
N LYS A 94 9.76 -9.01 -4.07
CA LYS A 94 8.38 -9.41 -4.33
C LYS A 94 7.90 -10.54 -3.44
N ASN A 95 8.70 -11.60 -3.29
CA ASN A 95 8.27 -12.76 -2.49
C ASN A 95 8.13 -12.41 -1.01
N ALA A 96 8.90 -11.45 -0.49
CA ALA A 96 8.73 -10.97 0.87
C ALA A 96 7.41 -10.19 1.02
N ILE A 97 7.04 -9.41 0.02
CA ILE A 97 5.77 -8.69 0.01
C ILE A 97 4.60 -9.67 -0.09
N LEU A 98 4.71 -10.66 -0.98
CA LEU A 98 3.68 -11.70 -1.12
C LEU A 98 3.50 -12.46 0.19
N GLY A 99 4.59 -12.67 0.93
CA GLY A 99 4.56 -13.34 2.23
C GLY A 99 3.83 -12.57 3.32
N MET A 100 3.57 -11.28 3.10
CA MET A 100 2.78 -10.45 4.03
C MET A 100 1.28 -10.65 3.89
N LEU A 101 0.85 -11.16 2.74
CA LEU A 101 -0.57 -11.28 2.38
C LEU A 101 -1.25 -12.49 2.99
#